data_728ce841ca5384a3f1801dc0f12951d3
#
_entry.id   728ce841ca5384a3f1801dc0f12951d3
#
_cell.length_a   1.000
_cell.length_b   1.000
_cell.length_c   1.000
_cell.angle_alpha   90.00
_cell.angle_beta   90.00
_cell.angle_gamma   90.00
#
_symmetry.space_group_name_H-M   'P 1'
#
loop_
_entity.id
_entity.type
_entity.pdbx_description
1 polymer ?
#
loop_
_entity_poly.entity_id
_entity_poly.type
_entity_poly.pdbx_seq_one_letter_code
_entity_poly.pdbx_strand_id
1 'polypeptide(L)'
;MISIIHFLFFLYSFMIIGSYITLGIISVFETVAYTQKNKFVNYNKILSSNISPSISIIAPAYNESLNIIENVRSLLSSHYANYDVIIVNDGSKDDSLEKLIDAYNLICVDFLINEQIPTQPLRKGIYKSTNPAFEKLIVVDKENGGKADALNMGLNISANKYVACIDVDCLLIEDALLKLVKPFLETTDKVVIAAGGVIRIANSCVIKQGKLLDVDLPEKMLEKGQILEYLRAFLLGRMAWSRLNGLLVISGAFGLFDKKIAIEVGGYDTNTVGEDMEIIVRMRRFMEEKKLKYKVAYIPDPLCWTEAPDNYKTFISQRNRWTRGTIETLRKHRKIGFNRKYSSMGTLSYPYWFLFERMAPIVEVLGVIYFAYLIFYQQVRWDYTIAFILLAYLFTVLFSIAAIISEELTYHQYKKKGTGFKMIMIAFLEPFVVHPFILYAAIVGNKDYYFNKKKKWGAMTRKGMTKA
;
A
#
# COMPACT_ATOMS: atom_id res chain seq x y z
N MET A 1 -1.49 14.29 -40.37
CA MET A 1 -1.05 13.24 -39.40
C MET A 1 -0.42 13.86 -38.14
N ILE A 2 0.58 14.75 -38.24
CA ILE A 2 1.26 15.42 -37.12
C ILE A 2 0.26 16.16 -36.21
N SER A 3 -0.66 16.95 -36.79
CA SER A 3 -1.68 17.68 -36.01
C SER A 3 -2.59 16.76 -35.18
N ILE A 4 -2.91 15.56 -35.67
CA ILE A 4 -3.73 14.58 -34.96
C ILE A 4 -2.93 14.02 -33.76
N ILE A 5 -1.64 13.73 -33.97
CA ILE A 5 -0.77 13.22 -32.88
C ILE A 5 -0.61 14.26 -31.75
N HIS A 6 -0.36 15.54 -32.12
CA HIS A 6 -0.34 16.65 -31.17
C HIS A 6 -1.65 16.75 -30.40
N PHE A 7 -2.79 16.69 -31.07
CA PHE A 7 -4.11 16.74 -30.43
C PHE A 7 -4.30 15.57 -29.43
N LEU A 8 -3.90 14.35 -29.80
CA LEU A 8 -4.02 13.19 -28.92
C LEU A 8 -3.16 13.31 -27.66
N PHE A 9 -1.89 13.76 -27.79
CA PHE A 9 -1.04 14.01 -26.62
C PHE A 9 -1.60 15.12 -25.74
N PHE A 10 -2.05 16.22 -26.34
CA PHE A 10 -2.68 17.31 -25.59
C PHE A 10 -3.94 16.86 -24.87
N LEU A 11 -4.84 16.16 -25.55
CA LEU A 11 -6.07 15.62 -24.96
C LEU A 11 -5.77 14.68 -23.78
N TYR A 12 -4.80 13.76 -23.97
CA TYR A 12 -4.38 12.85 -22.90
C TYR A 12 -3.83 13.60 -21.69
N SER A 13 -2.94 14.58 -21.91
CA SER A 13 -2.37 15.39 -20.83
C SER A 13 -3.42 16.24 -20.12
N PHE A 14 -4.37 16.79 -20.85
CA PHE A 14 -5.49 17.53 -20.27
C PHE A 14 -6.37 16.63 -19.40
N MET A 15 -6.68 15.41 -19.86
CA MET A 15 -7.49 14.46 -19.09
C MET A 15 -6.78 13.99 -17.82
N ILE A 16 -5.47 13.70 -17.89
CA ILE A 16 -4.73 13.25 -16.70
C ILE A 16 -4.59 14.39 -15.68
N ILE A 17 -4.23 15.59 -16.10
CA ILE A 17 -4.14 16.78 -15.24
C ILE A 17 -5.50 17.08 -14.59
N GLY A 18 -6.57 17.11 -15.40
CA GLY A 18 -7.92 17.33 -14.89
C GLY A 18 -8.38 16.28 -13.90
N SER A 19 -8.01 15.01 -14.12
CA SER A 19 -8.31 13.94 -13.18
C SER A 19 -7.56 14.09 -11.84
N TYR A 20 -6.28 14.44 -11.85
CA TYR A 20 -5.50 14.70 -10.65
C TYR A 20 -6.02 15.90 -9.85
N ILE A 21 -6.38 17.00 -10.54
CA ILE A 21 -7.01 18.16 -9.88
C ILE A 21 -8.31 17.74 -9.19
N THR A 22 -9.18 17.05 -9.93
CA THR A 22 -10.49 16.61 -9.41
C THR A 22 -10.32 15.69 -8.19
N LEU A 23 -9.44 14.68 -8.28
CA LEU A 23 -9.15 13.78 -7.16
C LEU A 23 -8.51 14.53 -5.98
N GLY A 24 -7.60 15.46 -6.25
CA GLY A 24 -6.98 16.30 -5.21
C GLY A 24 -8.01 17.12 -4.43
N ILE A 25 -8.92 17.79 -5.14
CA ILE A 25 -10.01 18.57 -4.52
C ILE A 25 -10.90 17.66 -3.67
N ILE A 26 -11.36 16.53 -4.20
CA ILE A 26 -12.19 15.57 -3.45
C ILE A 26 -11.45 15.06 -2.21
N SER A 27 -10.16 14.76 -2.34
CA SER A 27 -9.32 14.30 -1.21
C SER A 27 -9.22 15.33 -0.10
N VAL A 28 -9.00 16.60 -0.42
CA VAL A 28 -8.92 17.67 0.58
C VAL A 28 -10.24 17.78 1.34
N PHE A 29 -11.37 17.83 0.64
CA PHE A 29 -12.69 17.87 1.30
C PHE A 29 -12.95 16.65 2.18
N GLU A 30 -12.61 15.44 1.72
CA GLU A 30 -12.81 14.22 2.50
C GLU A 30 -11.89 14.17 3.73
N THR A 31 -10.64 14.62 3.59
CA THR A 31 -9.69 14.68 4.70
C THR A 31 -10.13 15.69 5.77
N VAL A 32 -10.62 16.86 5.37
CA VAL A 32 -11.16 17.87 6.29
C VAL A 32 -12.40 17.33 7.01
N ALA A 33 -13.34 16.75 6.26
CA ALA A 33 -14.56 16.16 6.85
C ALA A 33 -14.21 15.03 7.84
N TYR A 34 -13.26 14.16 7.49
CA TYR A 34 -12.77 13.11 8.37
C TYR A 34 -12.14 13.67 9.64
N THR A 35 -11.25 14.66 9.52
CA THR A 35 -10.57 15.28 10.66
C THR A 35 -11.57 15.96 11.60
N GLN A 36 -12.55 16.71 11.06
CA GLN A 36 -13.60 17.35 11.86
C GLN A 36 -14.44 16.32 12.62
N LYS A 37 -14.88 15.25 11.94
CA LYS A 37 -15.66 14.18 12.56
C LYS A 37 -14.87 13.48 13.68
N ASN A 38 -13.57 13.28 13.51
CA ASN A 38 -12.73 12.56 14.46
C ASN A 38 -12.35 13.36 15.71
N LYS A 39 -12.47 14.68 15.71
CA LYS A 39 -12.22 15.50 16.92
C LYS A 39 -13.14 15.11 18.10
N PHE A 40 -14.29 14.54 17.83
CA PHE A 40 -15.28 14.18 18.85
C PHE A 40 -15.33 12.67 19.13
N VAL A 41 -14.46 11.86 18.51
CA VAL A 41 -14.46 10.41 18.72
C VAL A 41 -13.71 10.07 20.01
N ASN A 42 -14.41 9.44 20.94
CA ASN A 42 -13.79 8.89 22.13
C ASN A 42 -13.36 7.44 21.89
N TYR A 43 -12.10 7.26 21.48
CA TYR A 43 -11.51 5.95 21.23
C TYR A 43 -11.46 5.05 22.47
N ASN A 44 -11.43 5.62 23.69
CA ASN A 44 -11.46 4.84 24.94
C ASN A 44 -12.77 4.05 25.10
N LYS A 45 -13.89 4.54 24.53
CA LYS A 45 -15.14 3.78 24.51
C LYS A 45 -15.06 2.54 23.64
N ILE A 46 -14.27 2.56 22.58
CA ILE A 46 -14.04 1.38 21.75
C ILE A 46 -13.13 0.40 22.50
N LEU A 47 -12.08 0.90 23.16
CA LEU A 47 -11.15 0.09 23.95
C LEU A 47 -11.85 -0.65 25.11
N SER A 48 -12.71 0.05 25.84
CA SER A 48 -13.41 -0.50 27.02
C SER A 48 -14.66 -1.32 26.69
N SER A 49 -15.04 -1.37 25.41
CA SER A 49 -16.26 -2.06 24.99
C SER A 49 -16.03 -3.55 24.79
N ASN A 50 -16.81 -4.38 25.47
CA ASN A 50 -16.85 -5.84 25.23
C ASN A 50 -17.38 -6.21 23.83
N ILE A 51 -17.89 -5.22 23.08
CA ILE A 51 -18.44 -5.39 21.72
C ILE A 51 -17.37 -5.05 20.66
N SER A 52 -16.17 -4.68 21.09
CA SER A 52 -15.06 -4.41 20.15
C SER A 52 -14.79 -5.65 19.29
N PRO A 53 -14.81 -5.52 17.94
CA PRO A 53 -14.63 -6.67 17.07
C PRO A 53 -13.27 -7.33 17.28
N SER A 54 -13.24 -8.65 17.18
CA SER A 54 -11.98 -9.40 17.26
C SER A 54 -11.19 -9.27 15.96
N ILE A 55 -9.87 -9.10 16.08
CA ILE A 55 -8.93 -8.89 14.95
C ILE A 55 -7.73 -9.83 15.09
N SER A 56 -7.38 -10.56 14.02
CA SER A 56 -6.07 -11.23 13.93
C SER A 56 -5.12 -10.38 13.08
N ILE A 57 -3.95 -10.03 13.62
CA ILE A 57 -2.85 -9.46 12.86
C ILE A 57 -2.10 -10.61 12.20
N ILE A 58 -2.03 -10.64 10.87
CA ILE A 58 -1.33 -11.68 10.11
C ILE A 58 -0.09 -11.04 9.48
N ALA A 59 1.10 -11.51 9.84
CA ALA A 59 2.37 -11.01 9.35
C ALA A 59 3.23 -12.15 8.76
N PRO A 60 3.34 -12.25 7.43
CA PRO A 60 4.23 -13.19 6.76
C PRO A 60 5.68 -12.78 6.94
N ALA A 61 6.54 -13.72 7.32
CA ALA A 61 7.97 -13.52 7.55
C ALA A 61 8.80 -14.46 6.68
N TYR A 62 9.83 -13.93 6.00
CA TYR A 62 10.79 -14.72 5.24
C TYR A 62 12.18 -14.08 5.27
N ASN A 63 13.12 -14.70 6.00
CA ASN A 63 14.50 -14.21 6.20
C ASN A 63 14.53 -12.78 6.81
N GLU A 64 13.86 -12.59 7.94
CA GLU A 64 13.71 -11.29 8.62
C GLU A 64 14.45 -11.24 9.98
N SER A 65 15.48 -12.04 10.15
CA SER A 65 16.18 -12.23 11.44
C SER A 65 16.72 -10.94 12.06
N LEU A 66 16.95 -9.89 11.26
CA LEU A 66 17.47 -8.61 11.74
C LEU A 66 16.46 -7.81 12.56
N ASN A 67 15.19 -7.83 12.17
CA ASN A 67 14.18 -6.92 12.72
C ASN A 67 12.98 -7.64 13.34
N ILE A 68 12.88 -8.95 13.19
CA ILE A 68 11.66 -9.71 13.53
C ILE A 68 11.22 -9.52 14.98
N ILE A 69 12.15 -9.43 15.94
CA ILE A 69 11.85 -9.26 17.37
C ILE A 69 11.22 -7.88 17.62
N GLU A 70 11.83 -6.80 17.10
CA GLU A 70 11.31 -5.45 17.27
C GLU A 70 9.96 -5.27 16.59
N ASN A 71 9.78 -5.87 15.41
CA ASN A 71 8.53 -5.80 14.67
C ASN A 71 7.41 -6.57 15.38
N VAL A 72 7.67 -7.80 15.84
CA VAL A 72 6.69 -8.57 16.64
C VAL A 72 6.34 -7.85 17.94
N ARG A 73 7.33 -7.23 18.60
CA ARG A 73 7.10 -6.40 19.80
C ARG A 73 6.16 -5.22 19.49
N SER A 74 6.34 -4.56 18.36
CA SER A 74 5.44 -3.49 17.91
C SER A 74 4.00 -3.99 17.72
N LEU A 75 3.80 -5.16 17.09
CA LEU A 75 2.48 -5.75 16.89
C LEU A 75 1.81 -6.12 18.22
N LEU A 76 2.58 -6.70 19.17
CA LEU A 76 2.09 -7.07 20.49
C LEU A 76 1.79 -5.85 21.39
N SER A 77 2.34 -4.67 21.08
CA SER A 77 2.09 -3.43 21.82
C SER A 77 0.87 -2.63 21.32
N SER A 78 0.07 -3.19 20.41
CA SER A 78 -1.12 -2.52 19.90
C SER A 78 -2.15 -2.22 20.98
N HIS A 79 -2.61 -0.98 21.05
CA HIS A 79 -3.71 -0.55 21.93
C HIS A 79 -5.06 -1.02 21.38
N TYR A 80 -5.32 -2.32 21.50
CA TYR A 80 -6.61 -2.92 21.16
C TYR A 80 -6.90 -4.09 22.09
N ALA A 81 -8.12 -4.23 22.57
CA ALA A 81 -8.43 -5.24 23.59
C ALA A 81 -8.44 -6.66 23.00
N ASN A 82 -9.20 -6.85 21.94
CA ASN A 82 -9.56 -8.17 21.42
C ASN A 82 -8.79 -8.47 20.11
N TYR A 83 -7.51 -8.85 20.23
CA TYR A 83 -6.69 -9.22 19.09
C TYR A 83 -5.69 -10.32 19.41
N ASP A 84 -5.23 -11.01 18.36
CA ASP A 84 -4.07 -11.89 18.35
C ASP A 84 -3.09 -11.52 17.22
N VAL A 85 -1.88 -12.06 17.31
CA VAL A 85 -0.79 -11.85 16.35
C VAL A 85 -0.34 -13.19 15.80
N ILE A 86 -0.48 -13.39 14.51
CA ILE A 86 -0.13 -14.60 13.78
C ILE A 86 1.08 -14.29 12.89
N ILE A 87 2.26 -14.74 13.29
CA ILE A 87 3.46 -14.66 12.47
C ILE A 87 3.58 -15.93 11.65
N VAL A 88 3.60 -15.81 10.33
CA VAL A 88 3.74 -16.95 9.42
C VAL A 88 5.14 -16.97 8.84
N ASN A 89 6.00 -17.82 9.41
CA ASN A 89 7.33 -18.08 8.87
C ASN A 89 7.23 -18.93 7.60
N ASP A 90 7.45 -18.30 6.46
CA ASP A 90 7.29 -18.90 5.11
C ASP A 90 8.57 -19.62 4.68
N GLY A 91 9.04 -20.57 5.48
CA GLY A 91 10.21 -21.38 5.19
C GLY A 91 11.52 -20.59 5.21
N SER A 92 11.72 -19.68 6.17
CA SER A 92 13.00 -18.96 6.35
C SER A 92 14.19 -19.90 6.41
N LYS A 93 15.31 -19.43 5.88
CA LYS A 93 16.60 -20.15 5.86
C LYS A 93 17.60 -19.57 6.86
N ASP A 94 17.27 -18.43 7.45
CA ASP A 94 18.02 -17.77 8.51
C ASP A 94 17.48 -18.17 9.90
N ASP A 95 17.99 -17.56 10.95
CA ASP A 95 17.64 -17.82 12.36
C ASP A 95 16.36 -17.07 12.82
N SER A 96 15.49 -16.64 11.91
CA SER A 96 14.26 -15.90 12.26
C SER A 96 13.34 -16.67 13.20
N LEU A 97 13.12 -17.97 12.94
CA LEU A 97 12.25 -18.81 13.76
C LEU A 97 12.86 -19.05 15.15
N GLU A 98 14.13 -19.41 15.20
CA GLU A 98 14.89 -19.67 16.42
C GLU A 98 14.88 -18.46 17.35
N LYS A 99 15.11 -17.26 16.80
CA LYS A 99 15.01 -15.99 17.55
C LYS A 99 13.62 -15.75 18.14
N LEU A 100 12.55 -16.08 17.40
CA LEU A 100 11.18 -15.97 17.94
C LEU A 100 10.94 -16.96 19.07
N ILE A 101 11.40 -18.22 18.92
CA ILE A 101 11.28 -19.27 19.94
C ILE A 101 11.95 -18.80 21.23
N ASP A 102 13.19 -18.34 21.15
CA ASP A 102 13.98 -17.93 22.31
C ASP A 102 13.41 -16.66 22.96
N ALA A 103 13.07 -15.64 22.19
CA ALA A 103 12.62 -14.35 22.72
C ALA A 103 11.24 -14.42 23.40
N TYR A 104 10.36 -15.30 22.94
CA TYR A 104 8.98 -15.39 23.41
C TYR A 104 8.66 -16.69 24.13
N ASN A 105 9.65 -17.54 24.46
CA ASN A 105 9.50 -18.84 25.12
C ASN A 105 8.43 -19.71 24.43
N LEU A 106 8.59 -19.91 23.11
CA LEU A 106 7.61 -20.63 22.31
C LEU A 106 7.81 -22.15 22.39
N ILE A 107 6.71 -22.87 22.48
CA ILE A 107 6.66 -24.33 22.37
C ILE A 107 5.77 -24.73 21.19
N CYS A 108 6.09 -25.84 20.53
CA CYS A 108 5.25 -26.43 19.52
C CYS A 108 3.99 -27.01 20.18
N VAL A 109 2.82 -26.73 19.59
CA VAL A 109 1.52 -27.18 20.11
C VAL A 109 0.71 -27.85 19.03
N ASP A 110 -0.16 -28.78 19.43
CA ASP A 110 -1.19 -29.31 18.54
C ASP A 110 -2.26 -28.24 18.33
N PHE A 111 -2.46 -27.85 17.08
CA PHE A 111 -3.37 -26.77 16.72
C PHE A 111 -4.30 -27.21 15.59
N LEU A 112 -5.61 -27.06 15.80
CA LEU A 112 -6.60 -27.38 14.78
C LEU A 112 -6.67 -26.22 13.76
N ILE A 113 -6.28 -26.49 12.52
CA ILE A 113 -6.39 -25.54 11.42
C ILE A 113 -7.71 -25.76 10.70
N ASN A 114 -8.49 -24.69 10.54
CA ASN A 114 -9.67 -24.71 9.68
C ASN A 114 -9.23 -24.35 8.25
N GLU A 115 -8.80 -25.36 7.50
CA GLU A 115 -8.26 -25.18 6.15
C GLU A 115 -9.39 -24.89 5.14
N GLN A 116 -9.64 -23.61 4.89
CA GLN A 116 -10.63 -23.12 3.91
C GLN A 116 -9.99 -22.68 2.59
N ILE A 117 -8.70 -22.38 2.61
CA ILE A 117 -7.89 -21.96 1.46
C ILE A 117 -6.68 -22.90 1.37
N PRO A 118 -6.41 -23.53 0.21
CA PRO A 118 -5.23 -24.37 0.04
C PRO A 118 -3.94 -23.58 0.27
N THR A 119 -3.00 -24.14 1.05
CA THR A 119 -1.69 -23.57 1.36
C THR A 119 -0.60 -24.64 1.34
N GLN A 120 0.66 -24.21 1.28
CA GLN A 120 1.78 -25.14 1.48
C GLN A 120 1.74 -25.71 2.90
N PRO A 121 2.18 -26.97 3.11
CA PRO A 121 2.09 -27.65 4.39
C PRO A 121 2.97 -27.02 5.48
N LEU A 122 2.65 -27.35 6.74
CA LEU A 122 3.50 -27.03 7.87
C LEU A 122 4.86 -27.76 7.75
N ARG A 123 5.96 -27.09 8.17
CA ARG A 123 7.31 -27.64 8.18
C ARG A 123 7.69 -28.18 9.57
N LYS A 124 7.60 -27.33 10.60
CA LYS A 124 7.89 -27.70 11.99
C LYS A 124 6.66 -27.62 12.89
N GLY A 125 5.61 -26.92 12.52
CA GLY A 125 4.35 -26.84 13.26
C GLY A 125 3.93 -25.43 13.65
N ILE A 126 3.07 -25.37 14.67
CA ILE A 126 2.54 -24.13 15.23
C ILE A 126 3.03 -23.98 16.65
N TYR A 127 3.43 -22.76 17.01
CA TYR A 127 4.04 -22.44 18.27
C TYR A 127 3.21 -21.41 19.03
N LYS A 128 3.13 -21.58 20.36
CA LYS A 128 2.56 -20.63 21.30
C LYS A 128 3.52 -20.38 22.46
N SER A 129 3.40 -19.20 23.07
CA SER A 129 4.22 -18.87 24.24
C SER A 129 3.74 -19.58 25.50
N THR A 130 4.68 -20.06 26.30
CA THR A 130 4.44 -20.52 27.68
C THR A 130 4.31 -19.35 28.66
N ASN A 131 4.73 -18.14 28.25
CA ASN A 131 4.62 -16.95 29.07
C ASN A 131 3.24 -16.27 28.79
N PRO A 132 2.38 -16.11 29.81
CA PRO A 132 1.06 -15.48 29.67
C PRO A 132 1.10 -14.05 29.09
N ALA A 133 2.22 -13.33 29.27
CA ALA A 133 2.38 -12.00 28.69
C ALA A 133 2.34 -11.99 27.14
N PHE A 134 2.62 -13.14 26.53
CA PHE A 134 2.64 -13.32 25.08
C PHE A 134 1.58 -14.30 24.57
N GLU A 135 0.51 -14.55 25.33
CA GLU A 135 -0.57 -15.49 24.97
C GLU A 135 -1.22 -15.19 23.62
N LYS A 136 -1.20 -13.90 23.22
CA LYS A 136 -1.74 -13.41 21.93
C LYS A 136 -0.88 -13.79 20.72
N LEU A 137 0.37 -14.27 20.94
CA LEU A 137 1.30 -14.61 19.85
C LEU A 137 1.11 -16.06 19.41
N ILE A 138 0.92 -16.22 18.09
CA ILE A 138 0.93 -17.52 17.41
C ILE A 138 2.01 -17.43 16.32
N VAL A 139 2.93 -18.39 16.30
CA VAL A 139 3.95 -18.49 15.26
C VAL A 139 3.75 -19.79 14.48
N VAL A 140 3.73 -19.69 13.17
CA VAL A 140 3.48 -20.79 12.24
C VAL A 140 4.71 -20.99 11.38
N ASP A 141 5.27 -22.22 11.36
CA ASP A 141 6.36 -22.58 10.46
C ASP A 141 5.88 -23.51 9.36
N LYS A 142 5.94 -23.02 8.11
CA LYS A 142 5.45 -23.73 6.92
C LYS A 142 6.49 -23.77 5.81
N GLU A 143 6.29 -24.67 4.84
CA GLU A 143 7.07 -24.68 3.60
C GLU A 143 6.86 -23.39 2.81
N ASN A 144 7.93 -22.94 2.12
CA ASN A 144 7.88 -21.67 1.37
C ASN A 144 6.87 -21.75 0.20
N GLY A 145 5.87 -20.89 0.26
CA GLY A 145 4.85 -20.71 -0.78
C GLY A 145 4.74 -19.26 -1.27
N GLY A 146 5.51 -18.35 -0.67
CA GLY A 146 5.48 -16.91 -0.94
C GLY A 146 4.45 -16.16 -0.08
N LYS A 147 4.52 -14.83 -0.12
CA LYS A 147 3.73 -13.92 0.73
C LYS A 147 2.23 -14.21 0.69
N ALA A 148 1.65 -14.37 -0.48
CA ALA A 148 0.21 -14.64 -0.65
C ALA A 148 -0.22 -15.95 0.03
N ASP A 149 0.59 -17.01 -0.10
CA ASP A 149 0.35 -18.30 0.52
C ASP A 149 0.49 -18.23 2.05
N ALA A 150 1.48 -17.49 2.55
CA ALA A 150 1.65 -17.25 3.99
C ALA A 150 0.47 -16.45 4.58
N LEU A 151 -0.04 -15.44 3.86
CA LEU A 151 -1.26 -14.72 4.26
C LEU A 151 -2.49 -15.64 4.29
N ASN A 152 -2.62 -16.55 3.33
CA ASN A 152 -3.70 -17.55 3.29
C ASN A 152 -3.61 -18.53 4.48
N MET A 153 -2.42 -18.96 4.85
CA MET A 153 -2.22 -19.76 6.06
C MET A 153 -2.69 -19.00 7.31
N GLY A 154 -2.34 -17.71 7.42
CA GLY A 154 -2.83 -16.87 8.50
C GLY A 154 -4.35 -16.72 8.52
N LEU A 155 -5.02 -16.63 7.35
CA LEU A 155 -6.48 -16.63 7.23
C LEU A 155 -7.11 -17.93 7.74
N ASN A 156 -6.51 -19.09 7.45
CA ASN A 156 -6.99 -20.40 7.92
C ASN A 156 -6.84 -20.56 9.44
N ILE A 157 -5.79 -20.01 10.03
CA ILE A 157 -5.51 -20.10 11.47
C ILE A 157 -6.32 -19.10 12.28
N SER A 158 -6.58 -17.90 11.73
CA SER A 158 -7.33 -16.85 12.41
C SER A 158 -8.72 -17.34 12.84
N ALA A 159 -9.08 -17.15 14.11
CA ALA A 159 -10.43 -17.37 14.62
C ALA A 159 -11.29 -16.09 14.61
N ASN A 160 -10.68 -14.93 14.40
CA ASN A 160 -11.30 -13.62 14.57
C ASN A 160 -12.15 -13.19 13.36
N LYS A 161 -13.05 -12.21 13.61
CA LYS A 161 -13.97 -11.68 12.59
C LYS A 161 -13.25 -10.92 11.50
N TYR A 162 -12.27 -10.12 11.87
CA TYR A 162 -11.46 -9.32 10.96
C TYR A 162 -10.00 -9.74 10.97
N VAL A 163 -9.32 -9.52 9.86
CA VAL A 163 -7.89 -9.81 9.72
C VAL A 163 -7.14 -8.55 9.29
N ALA A 164 -6.12 -8.20 10.03
CA ALA A 164 -5.19 -7.12 9.69
C ALA A 164 -3.95 -7.74 9.06
N CYS A 165 -3.81 -7.63 7.75
CA CYS A 165 -2.62 -8.11 7.04
C CYS A 165 -1.56 -7.01 7.02
N ILE A 166 -0.33 -7.37 7.42
CA ILE A 166 0.80 -6.44 7.53
C ILE A 166 2.08 -7.11 7.05
N ASP A 167 2.96 -6.35 6.39
CA ASP A 167 4.33 -6.81 6.15
C ASP A 167 5.10 -6.80 7.48
N VAL A 168 5.80 -7.91 7.79
CA VAL A 168 6.49 -8.06 9.07
C VAL A 168 7.60 -7.03 9.31
N ASP A 169 8.06 -6.36 8.24
CA ASP A 169 9.04 -5.28 8.26
C ASP A 169 8.44 -3.89 8.53
N CYS A 170 7.13 -3.85 8.79
CA CYS A 170 6.42 -2.61 9.07
C CYS A 170 6.23 -2.39 10.57
N LEU A 171 6.30 -1.13 10.98
CA LEU A 171 6.01 -0.68 12.33
C LEU A 171 4.61 -0.11 12.41
N LEU A 172 3.76 -0.62 13.29
CA LEU A 172 2.46 -0.04 13.59
C LEU A 172 2.54 1.01 14.69
N ILE A 173 1.75 2.08 14.57
CA ILE A 173 1.48 2.93 15.74
C ILE A 173 0.52 2.21 16.69
N GLU A 174 0.62 2.50 17.99
CA GLU A 174 -0.11 1.75 19.03
C GLU A 174 -1.63 1.74 18.83
N ASP A 175 -2.22 2.83 18.32
CA ASP A 175 -3.68 2.98 18.09
C ASP A 175 -4.12 2.67 16.65
N ALA A 176 -3.25 2.02 15.84
CA ALA A 176 -3.54 1.73 14.44
C ALA A 176 -4.79 0.86 14.24
N LEU A 177 -4.92 -0.24 14.99
CA LEU A 177 -6.10 -1.11 14.90
C LEU A 177 -7.37 -0.39 15.32
N LEU A 178 -7.28 0.42 16.37
CA LEU A 178 -8.40 1.18 16.92
C LEU A 178 -8.96 2.18 15.91
N LYS A 179 -8.09 2.86 15.18
CA LYS A 179 -8.47 3.79 14.11
C LYS A 179 -8.99 3.04 12.89
N LEU A 180 -8.36 1.93 12.51
CA LEU A 180 -8.69 1.21 11.29
C LEU A 180 -9.99 0.40 11.39
N VAL A 181 -10.40 -0.02 12.60
CA VAL A 181 -11.68 -0.71 12.82
C VAL A 181 -12.89 0.22 12.77
N LYS A 182 -12.67 1.51 13.01
CA LYS A 182 -13.75 2.50 13.09
C LYS A 182 -14.70 2.51 11.88
N PRO A 183 -14.25 2.49 10.61
CA PRO A 183 -15.13 2.41 9.45
C PRO A 183 -16.11 1.21 9.50
N PHE A 184 -15.67 0.07 10.06
CA PHE A 184 -16.51 -1.13 10.20
C PHE A 184 -17.60 -0.98 11.26
N LEU A 185 -17.38 -0.12 12.25
CA LEU A 185 -18.35 0.15 13.32
C LEU A 185 -19.35 1.24 12.96
N GLU A 186 -18.93 2.24 12.18
CA GLU A 186 -19.74 3.41 11.85
C GLU A 186 -20.68 3.20 10.66
N THR A 187 -20.36 2.28 9.77
CA THR A 187 -21.11 2.08 8.52
C THR A 187 -22.21 1.06 8.75
N THR A 188 -23.47 1.48 8.70
CA THR A 188 -24.63 0.64 8.99
C THR A 188 -25.44 0.26 7.74
N ASP A 189 -25.36 1.06 6.67
CA ASP A 189 -26.11 0.86 5.41
C ASP A 189 -25.34 0.03 4.36
N LYS A 190 -24.07 -0.23 4.59
CA LYS A 190 -23.15 -0.97 3.69
C LYS A 190 -22.22 -1.86 4.49
N VAL A 191 -21.77 -2.95 3.89
CA VAL A 191 -20.74 -3.80 4.48
C VAL A 191 -19.36 -3.20 4.15
N VAL A 192 -18.58 -2.84 5.16
CA VAL A 192 -17.17 -2.48 4.95
C VAL A 192 -16.38 -3.77 4.77
N ILE A 193 -15.88 -4.01 3.56
CA ILE A 193 -15.15 -5.25 3.22
C ILE A 193 -13.66 -5.15 3.49
N ALA A 194 -13.10 -3.95 3.39
CA ALA A 194 -11.70 -3.67 3.68
C ALA A 194 -11.49 -2.20 4.05
N ALA A 195 -10.46 -1.94 4.85
CA ALA A 195 -10.03 -0.60 5.20
C ALA A 195 -8.49 -0.50 5.17
N GLY A 196 -7.98 0.63 4.67
CA GLY A 196 -6.55 0.96 4.68
C GLY A 196 -6.30 2.34 5.27
N GLY A 197 -5.05 2.61 5.60
CA GLY A 197 -4.59 3.89 6.10
C GLY A 197 -3.30 4.35 5.43
N VAL A 198 -2.83 5.54 5.81
CA VAL A 198 -1.60 6.09 5.24
C VAL A 198 -0.39 5.32 5.74
N ILE A 199 0.49 4.98 4.78
CA ILE A 199 1.80 4.40 5.05
C ILE A 199 2.84 5.51 4.97
N ARG A 200 3.81 5.50 5.88
CA ARG A 200 4.93 6.44 5.94
C ARG A 200 6.26 5.71 5.77
N ILE A 201 7.28 6.47 5.43
CA ILE A 201 8.64 5.96 5.25
C ILE A 201 9.40 6.14 6.57
N ALA A 202 9.93 5.03 7.09
CA ALA A 202 10.62 4.95 8.36
C ALA A 202 12.13 5.27 8.27
N ASN A 203 12.67 5.39 7.06
CA ASN A 203 14.09 5.70 6.85
C ASN A 203 14.46 7.00 7.60
N SER A 204 15.49 6.95 8.43
CA SER A 204 15.92 8.06 9.32
C SER A 204 14.99 8.38 10.51
N CYS A 205 13.94 7.59 10.73
CA CYS A 205 13.19 7.64 11.98
C CYS A 205 13.95 6.93 13.12
N VAL A 206 13.75 7.40 14.34
CA VAL A 206 14.30 6.74 15.54
C VAL A 206 13.25 5.79 16.08
N ILE A 207 13.55 4.49 16.04
CA ILE A 207 12.68 3.43 16.55
C ILE A 207 13.40 2.73 17.70
N LYS A 208 12.73 2.56 18.83
CA LYS A 208 13.26 1.86 19.99
C LYS A 208 12.16 1.04 20.66
N GLN A 209 12.46 -0.22 20.94
CA GLN A 209 11.51 -1.16 21.57
C GLN A 209 10.16 -1.26 20.83
N GLY A 210 10.20 -1.27 19.50
CA GLY A 210 9.00 -1.35 18.68
C GLY A 210 8.16 -0.06 18.62
N LYS A 211 8.67 1.08 19.15
CA LYS A 211 7.97 2.37 19.15
C LYS A 211 8.71 3.41 18.34
N LEU A 212 7.95 4.20 17.59
CA LEU A 212 8.45 5.36 16.87
C LEU A 212 8.65 6.53 17.84
N LEU A 213 9.90 6.98 18.00
CA LEU A 213 10.25 8.06 18.94
C LEU A 213 10.45 9.41 18.24
N ASP A 214 11.09 9.42 17.07
CA ASP A 214 11.35 10.66 16.32
C ASP A 214 11.22 10.41 14.82
N VAL A 215 10.72 11.42 14.11
CA VAL A 215 10.51 11.38 12.65
C VAL A 215 11.39 12.44 12.00
N ASP A 216 12.25 11.99 11.08
CA ASP A 216 13.12 12.88 10.33
C ASP A 216 13.12 12.57 8.84
N LEU A 217 13.55 13.54 8.02
CA LEU A 217 13.78 13.32 6.60
C LEU A 217 15.06 12.51 6.40
N PRO A 218 15.03 11.48 5.53
CA PRO A 218 16.24 10.78 5.15
C PRO A 218 17.24 11.70 4.42
N GLU A 219 18.51 11.27 4.34
CA GLU A 219 19.55 12.07 3.69
C GLU A 219 19.50 11.97 2.16
N LYS A 220 19.20 10.77 1.63
CA LYS A 220 19.25 10.50 0.20
C LYS A 220 18.04 11.07 -0.54
N MET A 221 18.30 11.64 -1.73
CA MET A 221 17.26 12.21 -2.59
C MET A 221 16.23 11.17 -3.04
N LEU A 222 16.66 9.93 -3.27
CA LEU A 222 15.79 8.82 -3.65
C LEU A 222 14.71 8.55 -2.58
N GLU A 223 15.09 8.51 -1.31
CA GLU A 223 14.17 8.28 -0.19
C GLU A 223 13.24 9.46 0.02
N LYS A 224 13.77 10.70 -0.09
CA LYS A 224 12.98 11.94 -0.02
C LYS A 224 11.91 12.00 -1.13
N GLY A 225 12.28 11.62 -2.37
CA GLY A 225 11.34 11.56 -3.48
C GLY A 225 10.22 10.53 -3.25
N GLN A 226 10.53 9.37 -2.63
CA GLN A 226 9.53 8.39 -2.25
C GLN A 226 8.57 8.91 -1.17
N ILE A 227 9.03 9.76 -0.23
CA ILE A 227 8.14 10.43 0.72
C ILE A 227 7.11 11.28 -0.03
N LEU A 228 7.54 12.10 -1.00
CA LEU A 228 6.61 12.90 -1.81
C LEU A 228 5.63 12.05 -2.62
N GLU A 229 6.14 10.98 -3.23
CA GLU A 229 5.30 10.02 -3.96
C GLU A 229 4.20 9.44 -3.05
N TYR A 230 4.56 9.03 -1.83
CA TYR A 230 3.62 8.49 -0.85
C TYR A 230 2.62 9.54 -0.37
N LEU A 231 3.04 10.78 -0.11
CA LEU A 231 2.13 11.87 0.25
C LEU A 231 1.10 12.13 -0.85
N ARG A 232 1.52 12.22 -2.12
CA ARG A 232 0.62 12.38 -3.26
C ARG A 232 -0.36 11.22 -3.38
N ALA A 233 0.15 9.99 -3.35
CA ALA A 233 -0.66 8.79 -3.54
C ALA A 233 -1.68 8.57 -2.41
N PHE A 234 -1.26 8.75 -1.16
CA PHE A 234 -2.08 8.43 0.00
C PHE A 234 -3.02 9.57 0.39
N LEU A 235 -2.55 10.82 0.42
CA LEU A 235 -3.35 11.95 0.87
C LEU A 235 -4.20 12.57 -0.25
N LEU A 236 -3.68 12.66 -1.48
CA LEU A 236 -4.40 13.30 -2.59
C LEU A 236 -5.08 12.31 -3.56
N GLY A 237 -4.71 11.03 -3.52
CA GLY A 237 -5.31 10.01 -4.38
C GLY A 237 -6.30 9.12 -3.66
N ARG A 238 -5.84 8.33 -2.69
CA ARG A 238 -6.66 7.25 -2.07
C ARG A 238 -7.86 7.76 -1.28
N MET A 239 -7.76 8.94 -0.66
CA MET A 239 -8.91 9.56 0.02
C MET A 239 -10.06 9.83 -0.94
N ALA A 240 -9.77 10.42 -2.12
CA ALA A 240 -10.78 10.64 -3.15
C ALA A 240 -11.41 9.33 -3.63
N TRP A 241 -10.58 8.32 -3.91
CA TRP A 241 -11.07 7.01 -4.32
C TRP A 241 -11.92 6.32 -3.26
N SER A 242 -11.61 6.50 -1.98
CA SER A 242 -12.45 6.01 -0.87
C SER A 242 -13.82 6.69 -0.87
N ARG A 243 -13.86 8.01 -1.05
CA ARG A 243 -15.12 8.78 -1.15
C ARG A 243 -15.99 8.32 -2.31
N LEU A 244 -15.39 8.11 -3.47
CA LEU A 244 -16.07 7.66 -4.70
C LEU A 244 -16.40 6.16 -4.69
N ASN A 245 -16.11 5.45 -3.61
CA ASN A 245 -16.14 3.98 -3.54
C ASN A 245 -15.42 3.35 -4.75
N GLY A 246 -14.29 3.93 -5.13
CA GLY A 246 -13.52 3.59 -6.32
C GLY A 246 -12.15 2.96 -6.03
N LEU A 247 -11.77 2.79 -4.77
CA LEU A 247 -10.45 2.29 -4.39
C LEU A 247 -10.20 0.87 -4.89
N LEU A 248 -9.12 0.65 -5.66
CA LEU A 248 -8.75 -0.68 -6.20
C LEU A 248 -7.58 -1.32 -5.46
N VAL A 249 -6.92 -0.61 -4.56
CA VAL A 249 -5.77 -1.12 -3.81
C VAL A 249 -5.75 -0.60 -2.38
N ILE A 250 -5.51 -1.49 -1.45
CA ILE A 250 -5.01 -1.19 -0.11
C ILE A 250 -3.58 -1.69 -0.06
N SER A 251 -2.67 -0.91 0.50
CA SER A 251 -1.24 -1.29 0.53
C SER A 251 -1.05 -2.62 1.25
N GLY A 252 -0.26 -3.52 0.67
CA GLY A 252 0.15 -4.77 1.30
C GLY A 252 0.97 -4.57 2.58
N ALA A 253 1.44 -3.32 2.83
CA ALA A 253 2.13 -2.98 4.06
C ALA A 253 1.20 -2.97 5.28
N PHE A 254 -0.08 -2.56 5.15
CA PHE A 254 -1.07 -2.65 6.21
C PHE A 254 -2.50 -2.44 5.70
N GLY A 255 -3.41 -3.38 6.00
CA GLY A 255 -4.83 -3.28 5.70
C GLY A 255 -5.67 -4.21 6.58
N LEU A 256 -6.91 -3.79 6.89
CA LEU A 256 -7.90 -4.57 7.64
C LEU A 256 -8.99 -5.06 6.71
N PHE A 257 -9.34 -6.35 6.80
CA PHE A 257 -10.26 -7.02 5.90
C PHE A 257 -11.36 -7.77 6.67
N ASP A 258 -12.54 -7.82 6.10
CA ASP A 258 -13.57 -8.78 6.52
C ASP A 258 -13.09 -10.19 6.15
N LYS A 259 -12.78 -11.00 7.15
CA LYS A 259 -12.22 -12.35 6.96
C LYS A 259 -13.16 -13.25 6.17
N LYS A 260 -14.46 -13.21 6.46
CA LYS A 260 -15.45 -14.07 5.80
C LYS A 260 -15.45 -13.80 4.29
N ILE A 261 -15.49 -12.53 3.89
CA ILE A 261 -15.47 -12.16 2.46
C ILE A 261 -14.13 -12.51 1.82
N ALA A 262 -13.01 -12.30 2.52
CA ALA A 262 -11.68 -12.67 2.03
C ALA A 262 -11.57 -14.18 1.75
N ILE A 263 -12.14 -15.02 2.61
CA ILE A 263 -12.20 -16.47 2.42
C ILE A 263 -13.18 -16.86 1.30
N GLU A 264 -14.38 -16.26 1.25
CA GLU A 264 -15.38 -16.56 0.22
C GLU A 264 -14.89 -16.27 -1.21
N VAL A 265 -13.96 -15.30 -1.36
CA VAL A 265 -13.33 -15.04 -2.65
C VAL A 265 -12.09 -15.91 -2.91
N GLY A 266 -11.70 -16.80 -2.00
CA GLY A 266 -10.59 -17.73 -2.12
C GLY A 266 -9.24 -17.20 -1.64
N GLY A 267 -9.22 -16.20 -0.73
CA GLY A 267 -8.00 -15.64 -0.14
C GLY A 267 -7.12 -14.85 -1.13
N TYR A 268 -5.83 -14.77 -0.85
CA TYR A 268 -4.85 -14.12 -1.73
C TYR A 268 -4.45 -15.02 -2.90
N ASP A 269 -4.32 -14.46 -4.09
CA ASP A 269 -3.88 -15.20 -5.28
C ASP A 269 -2.35 -15.37 -5.28
N THR A 270 -1.90 -16.61 -5.21
CA THR A 270 -0.48 -16.99 -5.22
C THR A 270 0.17 -16.87 -6.61
N ASN A 271 -0.60 -16.63 -7.66
CA ASN A 271 -0.12 -16.55 -9.04
C ASN A 271 0.14 -15.12 -9.52
N THR A 272 -0.02 -14.12 -8.68
CA THR A 272 0.23 -12.71 -9.00
C THR A 272 1.33 -12.13 -8.11
N VAL A 273 1.99 -11.08 -8.61
CA VAL A 273 2.93 -10.28 -7.81
C VAL A 273 2.29 -8.99 -7.26
N GLY A 274 1.00 -8.79 -7.49
CA GLY A 274 0.17 -7.68 -6.99
C GLY A 274 -1.02 -8.20 -6.17
N GLU A 275 -0.73 -9.08 -5.23
CA GLU A 275 -1.71 -9.77 -4.38
C GLU A 275 -2.63 -8.80 -3.62
N ASP A 276 -2.09 -7.65 -3.21
CA ASP A 276 -2.77 -6.60 -2.45
C ASP A 276 -3.83 -5.86 -3.30
N MET A 277 -3.53 -5.56 -4.54
CA MET A 277 -4.50 -4.99 -5.47
C MET A 277 -5.53 -6.05 -5.92
N GLU A 278 -5.06 -7.25 -6.23
CA GLU A 278 -5.90 -8.30 -6.79
C GLU A 278 -7.01 -8.72 -5.81
N ILE A 279 -6.70 -8.89 -4.52
CA ILE A 279 -7.70 -9.28 -3.53
C ILE A 279 -8.80 -8.21 -3.38
N ILE A 280 -8.44 -6.92 -3.36
CA ILE A 280 -9.43 -5.83 -3.27
C ILE A 280 -10.33 -5.82 -4.50
N VAL A 281 -9.78 -5.94 -5.71
CA VAL A 281 -10.58 -5.95 -6.95
C VAL A 281 -11.51 -7.16 -6.97
N ARG A 282 -11.04 -8.34 -6.53
CA ARG A 282 -11.83 -9.57 -6.48
C ARG A 282 -12.93 -9.52 -5.42
N MET A 283 -12.66 -9.02 -4.20
CA MET A 283 -13.68 -8.82 -3.16
C MET A 283 -14.76 -7.85 -3.65
N ARG A 284 -14.38 -6.72 -4.24
CA ARG A 284 -15.33 -5.75 -4.81
C ARG A 284 -16.16 -6.37 -5.93
N ARG A 285 -15.51 -7.08 -6.85
CA ARG A 285 -16.19 -7.77 -7.94
C ARG A 285 -17.22 -8.78 -7.40
N PHE A 286 -16.87 -9.54 -6.38
CA PHE A 286 -17.78 -10.47 -5.70
C PHE A 286 -19.01 -9.74 -5.14
N MET A 287 -18.82 -8.62 -4.45
CA MET A 287 -19.92 -7.82 -3.90
C MET A 287 -20.85 -7.26 -4.99
N GLU A 288 -20.29 -6.77 -6.11
CA GLU A 288 -21.07 -6.29 -7.26
C GLU A 288 -21.88 -7.43 -7.92
N GLU A 289 -21.24 -8.59 -8.11
CA GLU A 289 -21.89 -9.78 -8.70
C GLU A 289 -23.03 -10.31 -7.80
N LYS A 290 -22.90 -10.20 -6.48
CA LYS A 290 -23.94 -10.53 -5.48
C LYS A 290 -24.94 -9.39 -5.27
N LYS A 291 -24.75 -8.22 -5.89
CA LYS A 291 -25.57 -7.01 -5.72
C LYS A 291 -25.67 -6.55 -4.25
N LEU A 292 -24.63 -6.76 -3.46
CA LEU A 292 -24.53 -6.35 -2.08
C LEU A 292 -23.95 -4.93 -1.97
N LYS A 293 -24.53 -4.11 -1.09
CA LYS A 293 -23.99 -2.77 -0.82
C LYS A 293 -22.74 -2.89 0.03
N TYR A 294 -21.64 -2.33 -0.44
CA TYR A 294 -20.34 -2.42 0.24
C TYR A 294 -19.54 -1.12 0.16
N LYS A 295 -18.50 -1.06 0.97
CA LYS A 295 -17.51 0.03 0.97
C LYS A 295 -16.11 -0.55 1.18
N VAL A 296 -15.14 0.01 0.46
CA VAL A 296 -13.71 -0.07 0.78
C VAL A 296 -13.32 1.29 1.35
N ALA A 297 -12.96 1.31 2.63
CA ALA A 297 -12.65 2.53 3.35
C ALA A 297 -11.15 2.86 3.29
N TYR A 298 -10.83 4.13 3.36
CA TYR A 298 -9.47 4.61 3.55
C TYR A 298 -9.47 5.75 4.56
N ILE A 299 -8.52 5.74 5.48
CA ILE A 299 -8.38 6.78 6.50
C ILE A 299 -7.04 7.49 6.34
N PRO A 300 -6.99 8.81 6.55
CA PRO A 300 -5.77 9.58 6.30
C PRO A 300 -4.74 9.50 7.44
N ASP A 301 -5.06 8.78 8.54
CA ASP A 301 -4.14 8.62 9.67
C ASP A 301 -2.86 7.87 9.25
N PRO A 302 -1.68 8.31 9.72
CA PRO A 302 -0.40 7.64 9.48
C PRO A 302 -0.26 6.43 10.41
N LEU A 303 -0.81 5.29 9.99
CA LEU A 303 -0.94 4.10 10.85
C LEU A 303 0.28 3.19 10.83
N CYS A 304 1.05 3.21 9.75
CA CYS A 304 2.10 2.23 9.49
C CYS A 304 3.33 2.92 8.90
N TRP A 305 4.50 2.48 9.34
CA TRP A 305 5.80 2.97 8.88
C TRP A 305 6.59 1.81 8.29
N THR A 306 7.15 1.98 7.10
CA THR A 306 7.89 0.95 6.37
C THR A 306 9.23 1.45 5.88
N GLU A 307 10.20 0.57 5.73
CA GLU A 307 11.49 0.90 5.12
C GLU A 307 11.36 1.01 3.60
N ALA A 308 11.72 2.17 3.05
CA ALA A 308 11.76 2.39 1.61
C ALA A 308 13.14 2.02 1.03
N PRO A 309 13.21 1.59 -0.24
CA PRO A 309 14.49 1.37 -0.92
C PRO A 309 15.43 2.56 -0.86
N ASP A 310 16.65 2.32 -0.41
CA ASP A 310 17.71 3.32 -0.26
C ASP A 310 18.69 3.37 -1.46
N ASN A 311 18.50 2.50 -2.44
CA ASN A 311 19.30 2.40 -3.65
C ASN A 311 18.42 2.16 -4.90
N TYR A 312 18.90 2.65 -6.04
CA TYR A 312 18.13 2.60 -7.30
C TYR A 312 17.85 1.18 -7.80
N LYS A 313 18.72 0.21 -7.56
CA LYS A 313 18.51 -1.19 -7.99
C LYS A 313 17.29 -1.81 -7.32
N THR A 314 17.21 -1.70 -6.00
CA THR A 314 16.07 -2.19 -5.21
C THR A 314 14.79 -1.40 -5.54
N PHE A 315 14.91 -0.08 -5.69
CA PHE A 315 13.81 0.80 -6.07
C PHE A 315 13.20 0.41 -7.43
N ILE A 316 14.02 0.24 -8.47
CA ILE A 316 13.58 -0.18 -9.81
C ILE A 316 12.92 -1.56 -9.73
N SER A 317 13.48 -2.50 -8.97
CA SER A 317 12.91 -3.85 -8.79
C SER A 317 11.51 -3.78 -8.14
N GLN A 318 11.34 -2.94 -7.12
CA GLN A 318 10.05 -2.74 -6.45
C GLN A 318 9.01 -2.13 -7.41
N ARG A 319 9.35 -1.06 -8.14
CA ARG A 319 8.44 -0.41 -9.10
C ARG A 319 8.09 -1.30 -10.28
N ASN A 320 9.06 -2.08 -10.78
CA ASN A 320 8.83 -3.11 -11.79
C ASN A 320 7.76 -4.12 -11.32
N ARG A 321 7.87 -4.60 -10.09
CA ARG A 321 6.89 -5.50 -9.49
C ARG A 321 5.50 -4.86 -9.42
N TRP A 322 5.39 -3.62 -8.98
CA TRP A 322 4.11 -2.89 -8.91
C TRP A 322 3.47 -2.74 -10.29
N THR A 323 4.26 -2.40 -11.30
CA THR A 323 3.78 -2.32 -12.70
C THR A 323 3.22 -3.66 -13.16
N ARG A 324 3.95 -4.76 -12.94
CA ARG A 324 3.48 -6.10 -13.31
C ARG A 324 2.21 -6.48 -12.57
N GLY A 325 2.15 -6.28 -11.25
CA GLY A 325 0.97 -6.56 -10.44
C GLY A 325 -0.27 -5.81 -10.92
N THR A 326 -0.11 -4.54 -11.28
CA THR A 326 -1.20 -3.73 -11.88
C THR A 326 -1.67 -4.33 -13.20
N ILE A 327 -0.74 -4.70 -14.10
CA ILE A 327 -1.08 -5.29 -15.40
C ILE A 327 -1.80 -6.64 -15.22
N GLU A 328 -1.28 -7.51 -14.33
CA GLU A 328 -1.86 -8.82 -14.01
C GLU A 328 -3.29 -8.66 -13.49
N THR A 329 -3.51 -7.78 -12.51
CA THR A 329 -4.82 -7.53 -11.92
C THR A 329 -5.81 -6.99 -12.94
N LEU A 330 -5.45 -5.94 -13.68
CA LEU A 330 -6.34 -5.36 -14.69
C LEU A 330 -6.68 -6.39 -15.79
N ARG A 331 -5.71 -7.20 -16.23
CA ARG A 331 -5.95 -8.21 -17.26
C ARG A 331 -6.83 -9.35 -16.76
N LYS A 332 -6.61 -9.84 -15.54
CA LYS A 332 -7.42 -10.90 -14.91
C LYS A 332 -8.87 -10.45 -14.75
N HIS A 333 -9.08 -9.20 -14.40
CA HIS A 333 -10.40 -8.61 -14.16
C HIS A 333 -10.91 -7.75 -15.32
N ARG A 334 -10.45 -7.97 -16.56
CA ARG A 334 -10.82 -7.16 -17.75
C ARG A 334 -12.32 -7.03 -18.02
N LYS A 335 -13.13 -7.99 -17.54
CA LYS A 335 -14.61 -7.96 -17.66
C LYS A 335 -15.24 -6.77 -16.90
N ILE A 336 -14.52 -6.20 -15.94
CA ILE A 336 -14.96 -5.04 -15.16
C ILE A 336 -14.89 -3.76 -16.00
N GLY A 337 -13.87 -3.65 -16.85
CA GLY A 337 -13.54 -2.42 -17.56
C GLY A 337 -14.68 -1.92 -18.47
N PHE A 338 -15.03 -0.63 -18.31
CA PHE A 338 -16.08 0.07 -19.06
C PHE A 338 -17.47 -0.57 -18.94
N ASN A 339 -17.71 -1.40 -17.90
CA ASN A 339 -18.93 -2.15 -17.73
C ASN A 339 -19.76 -1.60 -16.55
N ARG A 340 -20.93 -1.06 -16.87
CA ARG A 340 -21.86 -0.46 -15.91
C ARG A 340 -22.39 -1.44 -14.87
N LYS A 341 -22.33 -2.77 -15.15
CA LYS A 341 -22.72 -3.81 -14.19
C LYS A 341 -21.91 -3.73 -12.89
N TYR A 342 -20.68 -3.21 -12.96
CA TYR A 342 -19.77 -3.08 -11.82
C TYR A 342 -19.74 -1.66 -11.25
N SER A 343 -20.81 -0.90 -11.39
CA SER A 343 -21.00 0.44 -10.79
C SER A 343 -19.80 1.38 -11.03
N SER A 344 -19.37 2.13 -10.00
CA SER A 344 -18.19 3.02 -10.07
C SER A 344 -16.89 2.29 -10.34
N MET A 345 -16.77 1.03 -9.95
CA MET A 345 -15.56 0.24 -10.24
C MET A 345 -15.37 0.03 -11.74
N GLY A 346 -16.46 -0.26 -12.49
CA GLY A 346 -16.40 -0.51 -13.93
C GLY A 346 -16.36 0.76 -14.77
N THR A 347 -17.06 1.82 -14.36
CA THR A 347 -17.24 3.04 -15.15
C THR A 347 -16.23 4.13 -14.85
N LEU A 348 -15.60 4.10 -13.67
CA LEU A 348 -14.67 5.14 -13.22
C LEU A 348 -13.31 4.58 -12.85
N SER A 349 -13.24 3.67 -11.85
CA SER A 349 -11.95 3.25 -11.29
C SER A 349 -11.12 2.43 -12.26
N TYR A 350 -11.69 1.39 -12.87
CA TYR A 350 -10.96 0.55 -13.83
C TYR A 350 -10.50 1.35 -15.08
N PRO A 351 -11.34 2.19 -15.73
CA PRO A 351 -10.89 3.05 -16.81
C PRO A 351 -9.76 3.99 -16.42
N TYR A 352 -9.84 4.62 -15.23
CA TYR A 352 -8.79 5.48 -14.72
C TYR A 352 -7.47 4.72 -14.56
N TRP A 353 -7.47 3.58 -13.86
CA TRP A 353 -6.26 2.78 -13.65
C TRP A 353 -5.68 2.24 -14.95
N PHE A 354 -6.53 1.89 -15.90
CA PHE A 354 -6.10 1.46 -17.22
C PHE A 354 -5.45 2.60 -18.00
N LEU A 355 -6.10 3.76 -18.08
CA LEU A 355 -5.65 4.89 -18.90
C LEU A 355 -4.52 5.69 -18.25
N PHE A 356 -4.60 5.98 -16.94
CA PHE A 356 -3.71 6.94 -16.29
C PHE A 356 -2.67 6.32 -15.35
N GLU A 357 -2.84 5.07 -14.93
CA GLU A 357 -1.80 4.39 -14.14
C GLU A 357 -0.99 3.42 -15.02
N ARG A 358 -1.67 2.59 -15.82
CA ARG A 358 -0.99 1.61 -16.66
C ARG A 358 -0.42 2.21 -17.94
N MET A 359 -1.19 3.06 -18.65
CA MET A 359 -0.80 3.58 -19.97
C MET A 359 0.11 4.82 -19.87
N ALA A 360 0.07 5.56 -18.76
CA ALA A 360 0.85 6.80 -18.62
C ALA A 360 2.35 6.62 -18.92
N PRO A 361 3.08 5.64 -18.36
CA PRO A 361 4.50 5.47 -18.69
C PRO A 361 4.76 5.18 -20.18
N ILE A 362 3.84 4.48 -20.83
CA ILE A 362 3.94 4.17 -22.27
C ILE A 362 3.74 5.43 -23.09
N VAL A 363 2.69 6.22 -22.77
CA VAL A 363 2.39 7.50 -23.46
C VAL A 363 3.53 8.50 -23.26
N GLU A 364 4.12 8.55 -22.04
CA GLU A 364 5.25 9.43 -21.74
C GLU A 364 6.48 9.07 -22.60
N VAL A 365 6.84 7.79 -22.70
CA VAL A 365 7.96 7.35 -23.56
C VAL A 365 7.67 7.64 -25.03
N LEU A 366 6.43 7.38 -25.50
CA LEU A 366 6.04 7.72 -26.87
C LEU A 366 6.11 9.22 -27.11
N GLY A 367 5.76 10.04 -26.10
CA GLY A 367 5.90 11.50 -26.15
C GLY A 367 7.36 11.94 -26.29
N VAL A 368 8.28 11.35 -25.53
CA VAL A 368 9.72 11.63 -25.65
C VAL A 368 10.25 11.25 -27.04
N ILE A 369 9.89 10.06 -27.54
CA ILE A 369 10.30 9.60 -28.89
C ILE A 369 9.72 10.54 -29.95
N TYR A 370 8.45 10.93 -29.83
CA TYR A 370 7.81 11.84 -30.76
C TYR A 370 8.45 13.24 -30.74
N PHE A 371 8.82 13.73 -29.56
CA PHE A 371 9.53 15.00 -29.43
C PHE A 371 10.92 14.94 -30.08
N ALA A 372 11.67 13.85 -29.88
CA ALA A 372 12.94 13.64 -30.57
C ALA A 372 12.78 13.61 -32.10
N TYR A 373 11.72 12.98 -32.61
CA TYR A 373 11.35 13.00 -34.03
C TYR A 373 11.11 14.44 -34.54
N LEU A 374 10.33 15.26 -33.81
CA LEU A 374 10.07 16.64 -34.20
C LEU A 374 11.35 17.49 -34.24
N ILE A 375 12.28 17.29 -33.27
CA ILE A 375 13.57 17.96 -33.27
C ILE A 375 14.37 17.58 -34.54
N PHE A 376 14.47 16.28 -34.82
CA PHE A 376 15.24 15.78 -35.97
C PHE A 376 14.74 16.34 -37.31
N TYR A 377 13.44 16.44 -37.48
CA TYR A 377 12.82 17.00 -38.71
C TYR A 377 12.60 18.53 -38.66
N GLN A 378 13.15 19.23 -37.65
CA GLN A 378 13.02 20.69 -37.46
C GLN A 378 11.56 21.21 -37.46
N GLN A 379 10.64 20.39 -36.95
CA GLN A 379 9.19 20.72 -36.92
C GLN A 379 8.72 21.19 -35.52
N VAL A 380 9.68 21.49 -34.61
CA VAL A 380 9.35 21.94 -33.26
C VAL A 380 8.87 23.39 -33.29
N ARG A 381 7.70 23.61 -32.73
CA ARG A 381 7.18 24.94 -32.38
C ARG A 381 7.60 25.25 -30.97
N TRP A 382 8.79 25.84 -30.79
CA TRP A 382 9.45 26.03 -29.48
C TRP A 382 8.59 26.81 -28.51
N ASP A 383 7.84 27.83 -28.94
CA ASP A 383 6.90 28.60 -28.13
C ASP A 383 5.85 27.73 -27.45
N TYR A 384 5.14 26.87 -28.18
CA TYR A 384 4.15 25.94 -27.62
C TYR A 384 4.78 24.80 -26.83
N THR A 385 5.94 24.30 -27.28
CA THR A 385 6.61 23.18 -26.63
C THR A 385 7.14 23.57 -25.27
N ILE A 386 7.79 24.73 -25.15
CA ILE A 386 8.29 25.22 -23.86
C ILE A 386 7.10 25.49 -22.91
N ALA A 387 6.04 26.13 -23.41
CA ALA A 387 4.84 26.37 -22.60
C ALA A 387 4.22 25.08 -22.06
N PHE A 388 4.15 24.03 -22.90
CA PHE A 388 3.61 22.73 -22.52
C PHE A 388 4.49 22.00 -21.49
N ILE A 389 5.81 21.98 -21.68
CA ILE A 389 6.77 21.39 -20.74
C ILE A 389 6.72 22.12 -19.39
N LEU A 390 6.69 23.45 -19.41
CA LEU A 390 6.55 24.26 -18.20
C LEU A 390 5.23 24.00 -17.49
N LEU A 391 4.13 23.89 -18.21
CA LEU A 391 2.81 23.58 -17.64
C LEU A 391 2.84 22.21 -16.93
N ALA A 392 3.35 21.17 -17.59
CA ALA A 392 3.44 19.83 -17.01
C ALA A 392 4.36 19.80 -15.77
N TYR A 393 5.51 20.46 -15.86
CA TYR A 393 6.45 20.56 -14.74
C TYR A 393 5.85 21.31 -13.54
N LEU A 394 5.32 22.52 -13.77
CA LEU A 394 4.72 23.34 -12.72
C LEU A 394 3.52 22.64 -12.09
N PHE A 395 2.71 21.93 -12.89
CA PHE A 395 1.62 21.13 -12.36
C PHE A 395 2.11 20.07 -11.39
N THR A 396 3.16 19.31 -11.75
CA THR A 396 3.73 18.26 -10.90
C THR A 396 4.29 18.84 -9.59
N VAL A 397 4.97 19.97 -9.67
CA VAL A 397 5.50 20.68 -8.49
C VAL A 397 4.37 21.18 -7.59
N LEU A 398 3.37 21.87 -8.16
CA LEU A 398 2.23 22.39 -7.40
C LEU A 398 1.42 21.27 -6.74
N PHE A 399 1.23 20.14 -7.42
CA PHE A 399 0.53 19.00 -6.86
C PHE A 399 1.32 18.37 -5.69
N SER A 400 2.64 18.34 -5.79
CA SER A 400 3.53 17.91 -4.69
C SER A 400 3.48 18.88 -3.50
N ILE A 401 3.49 20.19 -3.76
CA ILE A 401 3.35 21.21 -2.72
C ILE A 401 1.98 21.10 -2.03
N ALA A 402 0.91 20.85 -2.77
CA ALA A 402 -0.41 20.63 -2.19
C ALA A 402 -0.44 19.40 -1.26
N ALA A 403 0.27 18.31 -1.61
CA ALA A 403 0.42 17.14 -0.75
C ALA A 403 1.21 17.45 0.53
N ILE A 404 2.29 18.25 0.43
CA ILE A 404 3.09 18.69 1.58
C ILE A 404 2.25 19.57 2.51
N ILE A 405 1.50 20.53 1.96
CA ILE A 405 0.61 21.40 2.74
C ILE A 405 -0.48 20.58 3.43
N SER A 406 -1.07 19.60 2.72
CA SER A 406 -2.07 18.70 3.32
C SER A 406 -1.50 17.94 4.51
N GLU A 407 -0.26 17.42 4.42
CA GLU A 407 0.44 16.76 5.53
C GLU A 407 0.66 17.71 6.71
N GLU A 408 1.18 18.91 6.43
CA GLU A 408 1.53 19.90 7.43
C GLU A 408 0.30 20.38 8.21
N LEU A 409 -0.83 20.58 7.53
CA LEU A 409 -2.08 21.02 8.13
C LEU A 409 -2.86 19.94 8.88
N THR A 410 -2.60 18.66 8.58
CA THR A 410 -3.38 17.55 9.16
C THR A 410 -2.63 16.81 10.26
N TYR A 411 -1.46 16.25 9.96
CA TYR A 411 -0.75 15.33 10.85
C TYR A 411 0.59 15.87 11.35
N HIS A 412 1.21 16.79 10.64
CA HIS A 412 2.46 17.46 11.01
C HIS A 412 3.51 16.48 11.58
N GLN A 413 3.77 15.37 10.85
CA GLN A 413 4.66 14.34 11.33
C GLN A 413 6.13 14.78 11.32
N TYR A 414 6.53 15.62 10.36
CA TYR A 414 7.90 16.10 10.19
C TYR A 414 8.12 17.42 10.95
N LYS A 415 8.26 17.32 12.27
CA LYS A 415 8.25 18.48 13.19
C LYS A 415 9.53 19.32 13.21
N LYS A 416 10.66 18.81 12.66
CA LYS A 416 11.93 19.53 12.70
C LYS A 416 11.87 20.83 11.89
N LYS A 417 12.37 21.90 12.48
CA LYS A 417 12.38 23.25 11.87
C LYS A 417 13.04 23.23 10.49
N GLY A 418 12.38 23.83 9.50
CA GLY A 418 12.88 23.89 8.12
C GLY A 418 12.61 22.65 7.26
N THR A 419 12.00 21.59 7.79
CA THR A 419 11.69 20.37 7.03
C THR A 419 10.69 20.64 5.92
N GLY A 420 9.64 21.42 6.16
CA GLY A 420 8.66 21.80 5.13
C GLY A 420 9.33 22.51 3.94
N PHE A 421 10.25 23.47 4.19
CA PHE A 421 11.00 24.13 3.13
C PHE A 421 11.87 23.14 2.34
N LYS A 422 12.58 22.21 3.02
CA LYS A 422 13.35 21.16 2.36
C LYS A 422 12.47 20.29 1.47
N MET A 423 11.27 19.93 1.92
CA MET A 423 10.32 19.13 1.12
C MET A 423 9.84 19.89 -0.13
N ILE A 424 9.61 21.19 -0.04
CA ILE A 424 9.29 22.04 -1.20
C ILE A 424 10.46 22.02 -2.20
N MET A 425 11.69 22.18 -1.75
CA MET A 425 12.86 22.09 -2.64
C MET A 425 12.98 20.73 -3.32
N ILE A 426 12.64 19.66 -2.61
CA ILE A 426 12.61 18.31 -3.18
C ILE A 426 11.52 18.20 -4.26
N ALA A 427 10.36 18.86 -4.09
CA ALA A 427 9.29 18.84 -5.08
C ALA A 427 9.74 19.44 -6.43
N PHE A 428 10.64 20.43 -6.43
CA PHE A 428 11.24 20.98 -7.65
C PHE A 428 12.25 20.02 -8.31
N LEU A 429 12.97 19.22 -7.52
CA LEU A 429 14.05 18.35 -8.02
C LEU A 429 13.57 16.94 -8.39
N GLU A 430 12.53 16.44 -7.73
CA GLU A 430 12.03 15.06 -7.88
C GLU A 430 11.70 14.69 -9.34
N PRO A 431 11.06 15.56 -10.17
CA PRO A 431 10.76 15.24 -11.56
C PRO A 431 11.99 14.93 -12.42
N PHE A 432 13.16 15.44 -12.04
CA PHE A 432 14.40 15.23 -12.78
C PHE A 432 15.27 14.10 -12.21
N VAL A 433 15.20 13.86 -10.89
CA VAL A 433 16.13 12.95 -10.21
C VAL A 433 15.50 11.59 -9.91
N VAL A 434 14.21 11.53 -9.59
CA VAL A 434 13.55 10.28 -9.15
C VAL A 434 12.58 9.77 -10.21
N HIS A 435 11.76 10.63 -10.80
CA HIS A 435 10.75 10.25 -11.79
C HIS A 435 11.30 9.49 -13.01
N PRO A 436 12.49 9.81 -13.58
CA PRO A 436 13.04 9.04 -14.69
C PRO A 436 13.27 7.56 -14.36
N PHE A 437 13.61 7.25 -13.11
CA PHE A 437 13.78 5.86 -12.66
C PHE A 437 12.44 5.16 -12.44
N ILE A 438 11.39 5.89 -12.05
CA ILE A 438 10.01 5.35 -12.00
C ILE A 438 9.58 4.97 -13.41
N LEU A 439 9.77 5.85 -14.38
CA LEU A 439 9.46 5.61 -15.78
C LEU A 439 10.24 4.42 -16.35
N TYR A 440 11.56 4.38 -16.12
CA TYR A 440 12.40 3.25 -16.53
C TYR A 440 11.90 1.93 -15.91
N ALA A 441 11.63 1.90 -14.63
CA ALA A 441 11.13 0.72 -13.94
C ALA A 441 9.77 0.24 -14.50
N ALA A 442 8.88 1.17 -14.85
CA ALA A 442 7.59 0.86 -15.46
C ALA A 442 7.75 0.23 -16.86
N ILE A 443 8.66 0.76 -17.68
CA ILE A 443 8.96 0.18 -19.01
C ILE A 443 9.58 -1.21 -18.89
N VAL A 444 10.55 -1.38 -17.98
CA VAL A 444 11.14 -2.71 -17.71
C VAL A 444 10.07 -3.67 -17.16
N GLY A 445 9.16 -3.20 -16.31
CA GLY A 445 8.03 -3.97 -15.79
C GLY A 445 7.08 -4.45 -16.90
N ASN A 446 6.74 -3.57 -17.85
CA ASN A 446 5.97 -3.94 -19.03
C ASN A 446 6.72 -4.99 -19.88
N LYS A 447 8.01 -4.79 -20.16
CA LYS A 447 8.84 -5.76 -20.87
C LYS A 447 8.87 -7.12 -20.16
N ASP A 448 9.13 -7.14 -18.85
CA ASP A 448 9.19 -8.37 -18.07
C ASP A 448 7.85 -9.12 -18.06
N TYR A 449 6.75 -8.39 -18.01
CA TYR A 449 5.42 -9.00 -18.06
C TYR A 449 5.12 -9.66 -19.41
N TYR A 450 5.37 -8.96 -20.53
CA TYR A 450 4.99 -9.47 -21.86
C TYR A 450 5.99 -10.48 -22.45
N PHE A 451 7.29 -10.31 -22.19
CA PHE A 451 8.34 -11.09 -22.85
C PHE A 451 9.05 -12.06 -21.92
N ASN A 452 9.32 -11.70 -20.66
CA ASN A 452 10.15 -12.53 -19.78
C ASN A 452 9.34 -13.43 -18.83
N LYS A 453 8.04 -13.20 -18.65
CA LYS A 453 7.11 -13.96 -17.77
C LYS A 453 7.71 -14.27 -16.37
N LYS A 454 8.56 -13.39 -15.83
CA LYS A 454 9.16 -13.59 -14.52
C LYS A 454 8.07 -13.53 -13.44
N LYS A 455 7.86 -14.64 -12.71
CA LYS A 455 6.88 -14.77 -11.63
C LYS A 455 7.48 -14.64 -10.22
N LYS A 456 8.79 -14.40 -10.09
CA LYS A 456 9.45 -14.42 -8.78
C LYS A 456 9.48 -13.04 -8.12
N TRP A 457 9.23 -13.01 -6.80
CA TRP A 457 9.59 -11.91 -5.91
C TRP A 457 11.10 -11.70 -5.96
N GLY A 458 11.55 -10.47 -6.19
CA GLY A 458 12.97 -10.14 -6.04
C GLY A 458 13.33 -10.05 -4.56
N ALA A 459 14.52 -10.53 -4.18
CA ALA A 459 15.04 -10.33 -2.83
C ALA A 459 15.24 -8.82 -2.58
N MET A 460 14.64 -8.28 -1.49
CA MET A 460 14.94 -6.94 -1.00
C MET A 460 16.00 -7.06 0.10
N THR A 461 17.16 -6.45 -0.11
CA THR A 461 18.14 -6.27 0.97
C THR A 461 17.69 -5.11 1.85
N ARG A 462 17.49 -5.37 3.14
CA ARG A 462 17.09 -4.38 4.15
C ARG A 462 18.26 -4.08 5.08
N LYS A 463 18.34 -2.86 5.60
CA LYS A 463 19.40 -2.43 6.52
C LYS A 463 18.97 -2.42 7.97
N GLY A 464 17.66 -2.62 8.21
CA GLY A 464 17.08 -2.52 9.53
C GLY A 464 16.68 -1.09 9.92
N MET A 465 15.56 -0.99 10.67
CA MET A 465 14.98 0.28 11.09
C MET A 465 15.65 0.88 12.35
N THR A 466 16.40 0.10 13.10
CA THR A 466 17.07 0.56 14.33
C THR A 466 18.38 1.27 14.00
N LYS A 467 18.42 2.58 14.21
CA LYS A 467 19.68 3.28 14.48
C LYS A 467 19.84 3.34 16.02
N ALA A 468 20.89 2.69 16.52
CA ALA A 468 21.29 2.76 17.92
C ALA A 468 21.59 4.21 18.34
#